data_a8f0622444f59fba571a235a2f6cb781
#
_entry.id   a8f0622444f59fba571a235a2f6cb781
#
_cell.length_a   1.000
_cell.length_b   1.000
_cell.length_c   1.000
_cell.angle_alpha   90.00
_cell.angle_beta   90.00
_cell.angle_gamma   90.00
#
_symmetry.space_group_name_H-M   'P 1'
#
loop_
_entity.id
_entity.type
_entity.pdbx_description
1 polymer ?
#
loop_
_entity_poly.entity_id
_entity_poly.type
_entity_poly.pdbx_seq_one_letter_code
_entity_poly.pdbx_strand_id
1 'polypeptide(L)'
;MNLVPIVLEDLGTPRARFSLWYVQPGEPVSRGDRVAEVVIPGASVDVAAPVDGTLRECLAFPGDDVESGSPLGFIELQPESQS
;
A
#
# COMPACT_ATOMS: atom_id res chain seq x y z
N MET A 1 17.94 -7.24 2.85
CA MET A 1 16.64 -6.67 3.24
C MET A 1 15.67 -6.79 2.09
N ASN A 2 14.54 -7.41 2.32
CA ASN A 2 13.58 -7.67 1.26
C ASN A 2 12.40 -6.72 1.38
N LEU A 3 12.31 -5.82 0.42
CA LEU A 3 11.22 -4.87 0.37
C LEU A 3 10.28 -5.29 -0.74
N VAL A 4 8.98 -5.30 -0.44
CA VAL A 4 7.95 -5.66 -1.39
C VAL A 4 7.11 -4.42 -1.64
N PRO A 5 6.94 -4.00 -2.89
CA PRO A 5 6.16 -2.80 -3.17
C PRO A 5 4.67 -3.05 -2.98
N ILE A 6 3.99 -2.05 -2.45
CA ILE A 6 2.54 -2.01 -2.42
C ILE A 6 2.14 -1.24 -3.66
N VAL A 7 1.54 -1.93 -4.62
CA VAL A 7 1.19 -1.28 -5.88
C VAL A 7 -0.31 -1.16 -6.00
N LEU A 8 -0.73 -0.16 -6.73
CA LEU A 8 -2.14 0.05 -7.02
C LEU A 8 -2.53 -0.83 -8.18
N GLU A 9 -3.59 -1.61 -8.00
CA GLU A 9 -4.13 -2.44 -9.07
C GLU A 9 -4.75 -1.56 -10.13
N ASP A 10 -4.95 -2.15 -11.31
CA ASP A 10 -5.63 -1.45 -12.39
C ASP A 10 -7.12 -1.31 -12.00
N LEU A 11 -7.54 -0.09 -11.79
CA LEU A 11 -8.91 0.20 -11.36
C LEU A 11 -9.80 0.59 -12.51
N GLY A 12 -9.32 0.49 -13.75
CA GLY A 12 -10.11 0.81 -14.92
C GLY A 12 -10.28 2.29 -15.16
N THR A 13 -9.53 3.12 -14.47
CA THR A 13 -9.57 4.57 -14.63
C THR A 13 -8.15 5.12 -14.50
N PRO A 14 -7.79 6.12 -15.31
CA PRO A 14 -6.49 6.75 -15.15
C PRO A 14 -6.45 7.71 -13.98
N ARG A 15 -7.58 8.00 -13.38
CA ARG A 15 -7.64 8.99 -12.31
C ARG A 15 -7.77 8.31 -10.98
N ALA A 16 -6.72 8.43 -10.17
CA ALA A 16 -6.75 7.93 -8.81
C ALA A 16 -5.95 8.90 -7.94
N ARG A 17 -6.42 9.14 -6.74
CA ARG A 17 -5.77 10.05 -5.83
C ARG A 17 -5.59 9.35 -4.49
N PHE A 18 -4.41 9.46 -3.94
CA PHE A 18 -4.15 8.83 -2.64
C PHE A 18 -4.93 9.58 -1.56
N SER A 19 -5.62 8.84 -0.73
CA SER A 19 -6.42 9.43 0.34
C SER A 19 -5.69 9.39 1.66
N LEU A 20 -5.38 8.20 2.14
CA LEU A 20 -4.74 8.08 3.45
C LEU A 20 -4.09 6.71 3.61
N TRP A 21 -3.21 6.63 4.59
CA TRP A 21 -2.68 5.37 5.08
C TRP A 21 -3.44 4.97 6.34
N TYR A 22 -3.82 3.69 6.42
CA TYR A 22 -4.41 3.15 7.65
C TYR A 22 -3.35 2.74 8.65
N VAL A 23 -2.10 2.61 8.20
CA VAL A 23 -1.00 2.16 9.03
C VAL A 23 0.15 3.15 8.90
N GLN A 24 1.08 3.11 9.82
CA GLN A 24 2.22 4.00 9.85
C GLN A 24 3.51 3.22 9.68
N PRO A 25 4.57 3.86 9.20
CA PRO A 25 5.85 3.18 9.12
C PRO A 25 6.23 2.60 10.48
N GLY A 26 6.69 1.36 10.45
CA GLY A 26 7.05 0.62 11.67
C GLY A 26 5.95 -0.31 12.15
N GLU A 27 4.73 -0.18 11.63
CA GLU A 27 3.65 -1.05 12.06
C GLU A 27 3.67 -2.38 11.32
N PRO A 28 3.39 -3.47 12.03
CA PRO A 28 3.27 -4.77 11.35
C PRO A 28 1.96 -4.84 10.57
N VAL A 29 1.99 -5.52 9.46
CA VAL A 29 0.81 -5.76 8.64
C VAL A 29 0.76 -7.22 8.25
N SER A 30 -0.44 -7.71 8.02
CA SER A 30 -0.65 -9.07 7.53
C SER A 30 -1.17 -8.99 6.11
N ARG A 31 -0.84 -9.98 5.33
CA ARG A 31 -1.33 -10.07 3.96
C ARG A 31 -2.85 -9.95 3.96
N GLY A 32 -3.37 -9.06 3.12
CA GLY A 32 -4.80 -8.83 3.04
C GLY A 32 -5.31 -7.71 3.91
N ASP A 33 -4.51 -7.23 4.86
CA ASP A 33 -4.92 -6.09 5.69
C ASP A 33 -5.06 -4.85 4.81
N ARG A 34 -6.05 -4.03 5.11
CA ARG A 34 -6.18 -2.74 4.44
C ARG A 34 -5.08 -1.82 4.96
N VAL A 35 -4.25 -1.33 4.07
CA VAL A 35 -3.14 -0.48 4.46
C VAL A 35 -3.32 0.95 4.00
N ALA A 36 -4.13 1.18 2.96
CA ALA A 36 -4.29 2.52 2.40
C ALA A 36 -5.63 2.64 1.69
N GLU A 37 -6.04 3.87 1.45
CA GLU A 37 -7.24 4.16 0.69
C GLU A 37 -6.88 5.06 -0.48
N VAL A 38 -7.49 4.76 -1.62
CA VAL A 38 -7.32 5.54 -2.85
C VAL A 38 -8.71 5.91 -3.33
N VAL A 39 -8.86 7.15 -3.80
CA VAL A 39 -10.14 7.66 -4.29
C VAL A 39 -10.09 7.72 -5.80
N ILE A 40 -11.14 7.20 -6.42
CA ILE A 40 -11.34 7.32 -7.87
C ILE A 40 -12.67 8.04 -8.08
N PRO A 41 -12.98 8.45 -9.31
CA PRO A 41 -14.27 9.11 -9.55
C PRO A 41 -15.42 8.22 -9.13
N GLY A 42 -16.21 8.70 -8.18
CA GLY A 42 -17.40 8.00 -7.73
C GLY A 42 -17.19 6.92 -6.70
N ALA A 43 -15.97 6.67 -6.23
CA ALA A 43 -15.76 5.59 -5.28
C ALA A 43 -14.44 5.73 -4.54
N SER A 44 -14.30 4.95 -3.46
CA SER A 44 -13.01 4.78 -2.82
C SER A 44 -12.66 3.29 -2.82
N VAL A 45 -11.37 3.01 -2.83
CA VAL A 45 -10.86 1.65 -2.94
C VAL A 45 -9.81 1.44 -1.88
N ASP A 46 -9.91 0.32 -1.17
CA ASP A 46 -8.89 -0.03 -0.18
C ASP A 46 -7.78 -0.82 -0.84
N VAL A 47 -6.56 -0.51 -0.44
CA VAL A 47 -5.38 -1.22 -0.92
C VAL A 47 -4.93 -2.17 0.17
N ALA A 48 -4.73 -3.42 -0.19
CA ALA A 48 -4.38 -4.45 0.76
C ALA A 48 -2.88 -4.72 0.76
N ALA A 49 -2.36 -5.16 1.90
CA ALA A 49 -0.98 -5.56 1.99
C ALA A 49 -0.77 -6.83 1.15
N PRO A 50 0.26 -6.84 0.30
CA PRO A 50 0.52 -8.02 -0.53
C PRO A 50 1.21 -9.15 0.20
N VAL A 51 1.83 -8.86 1.33
CA VAL A 51 2.59 -9.86 2.11
C VAL A 51 2.51 -9.49 3.58
N ASP A 52 2.89 -10.45 4.43
CA ASP A 52 3.11 -10.17 5.84
C ASP A 52 4.43 -9.44 6.00
N GLY A 53 4.46 -8.46 6.88
CA GLY A 53 5.70 -7.75 7.14
C GLY A 53 5.46 -6.49 7.93
N THR A 54 6.36 -5.55 7.77
CA THR A 54 6.31 -4.27 8.46
C THR A 54 6.31 -3.16 7.42
N LEU A 55 5.40 -2.21 7.55
CA LEU A 55 5.40 -1.06 6.64
C LEU A 55 6.70 -0.29 6.86
N ARG A 56 7.46 -0.10 5.78
CA ARG A 56 8.79 0.48 5.90
C ARG A 56 8.82 1.90 5.38
N GLU A 57 8.17 2.12 4.27
CA GLU A 57 8.27 3.41 3.60
C GLU A 57 6.97 3.74 2.90
N CYS A 58 6.55 5.00 3.03
CA CYS A 58 5.38 5.52 2.33
C CYS A 58 5.88 6.48 1.26
N LEU A 59 5.50 6.24 0.02
CA LEU A 59 5.86 7.11 -1.10
C LEU A 59 4.70 8.00 -1.50
N ALA A 60 3.48 7.56 -1.26
CA ALA A 60 2.29 8.33 -1.60
C ALA A 60 1.74 9.00 -0.35
N PHE A 61 1.21 10.20 -0.52
CA PHE A 61 0.68 10.98 0.59
C PHE A 61 -0.67 11.56 0.19
N PRO A 62 -1.49 11.94 1.18
CA PRO A 62 -2.84 12.44 0.88
C PRO A 62 -2.82 13.56 -0.16
N GLY A 63 -3.63 13.40 -1.17
CA GLY A 63 -3.74 14.37 -2.24
C GLY A 63 -2.88 14.09 -3.46
N ASP A 64 -1.96 13.13 -3.36
CA ASP A 64 -1.11 12.79 -4.51
C ASP A 64 -1.89 12.03 -5.56
N ASP A 65 -1.60 12.32 -6.81
CA ASP A 65 -2.10 11.50 -7.90
C ASP A 65 -1.28 10.22 -7.93
N VAL A 66 -1.96 9.10 -8.10
CA VAL A 66 -1.30 7.80 -8.14
C VAL A 66 -1.76 7.04 -9.37
N GLU A 67 -0.93 6.11 -9.81
CA GLU A 67 -1.19 5.36 -11.03
C GLU A 67 -1.10 3.87 -10.76
N SER A 68 -1.84 3.10 -11.56
CA SER A 68 -1.77 1.65 -11.49
C SER A 68 -0.34 1.19 -11.74
N GLY A 69 0.11 0.25 -10.93
CA GLY A 69 1.45 -0.30 -11.06
C GLY A 69 2.53 0.50 -10.38
N SER A 70 2.25 1.73 -9.96
CA SER A 70 3.25 2.53 -9.27
C SER A 70 3.27 2.15 -7.80
N PRO A 71 4.45 2.08 -7.18
CA PRO A 71 4.51 1.73 -5.76
C PRO A 71 3.99 2.88 -4.90
N LEU A 72 3.13 2.53 -3.97
CA LEU A 72 2.62 3.49 -2.98
C LEU A 72 3.50 3.50 -1.74
N GLY A 73 4.23 2.43 -1.53
CA GLY A 73 5.12 2.28 -0.41
C GLY A 73 5.73 0.89 -0.44
N PHE A 74 6.46 0.54 0.60
CA PHE A 74 7.14 -0.75 0.67
C PHE A 74 6.93 -1.40 2.02
N ILE A 75 6.79 -2.72 1.98
CA ILE A 75 6.73 -3.55 3.17
C ILE A 75 8.03 -4.31 3.26
N GLU A 76 8.66 -4.29 4.43
CA GLU A 76 9.79 -5.14 4.69
C GLU A 76 9.26 -6.51 5.05
N LEU A 77 9.64 -7.50 4.25
CA LEU A 77 9.13 -8.85 4.41
C LEU A 77 9.52 -9.39 5.78
N GLN A 78 8.56 -10.04 6.42
CA GLN A 78 8.82 -10.64 7.72
C GLN A 78 9.86 -11.73 7.54
N PRO A 79 10.95 -11.69 8.32
CA PRO A 79 11.91 -12.77 8.20
C PRO A 79 11.28 -14.07 8.66
N GLU A 80 11.68 -15.16 8.00
CA GLU A 80 11.18 -16.43 8.41
C GLU A 80 11.61 -16.72 9.82
N SER A 81 10.69 -17.28 10.56
CA SER A 81 11.01 -17.62 11.92
C SER A 81 12.09 -18.68 11.92
N GLN A 82 13.08 -18.44 12.67
CA GLN A 82 14.18 -19.35 12.76
C GLN A 82 14.11 -20.18 14.01
N SER A 83 13.18 -20.04 14.67
CA SER A 83 13.03 -20.78 15.92
C SER A 83 14.14 -21.71 16.23
#